data_c325a38441c9403dceda30cb4842d0a6
#
_entry.id   c325a38441c9403dceda30cb4842d0a6
#
_cell.length_a   1.000
_cell.length_b   1.000
_cell.length_c   1.000
_cell.angle_alpha   90.00
_cell.angle_beta   90.00
_cell.angle_gamma   90.00
#
_symmetry.space_group_name_H-M   'P 1'
#
loop_
_entity.id
_entity.type
_entity.pdbx_description
1 polymer ?
#
loop_
_entity_poly.entity_id
_entity_poly.type
_entity_poly.pdbx_seq_one_letter_code
_entity_poly.pdbx_strand_id
1 'polypeptide(L)'
;MTTYSKGVPQAAQRRLLPPFTEEHEELRTSLRRWVEAELVPHADEWERERWFPNELFPRMGELGFLGLKYEEQYGGQGGGYLHDAILAEELARCGSGGVAAGLGAHITIATPPVWKFGTEDQKQRYLVPSITGERI
;
A
#
# COMPACT_ATOMS: atom_id res chain seq x y z
N MET A 1 -16.51 -27.27 5.03
CA MET A 1 -15.90 -26.27 5.92
C MET A 1 -14.45 -26.71 6.19
N THR A 2 -13.53 -26.26 5.36
CA THR A 2 -12.12 -26.65 5.47
C THR A 2 -11.41 -25.57 6.26
N THR A 3 -11.15 -25.83 7.52
CA THR A 3 -10.29 -25.02 8.39
C THR A 3 -8.87 -25.04 7.86
N TYR A 4 -8.48 -23.98 7.17
CA TYR A 4 -7.07 -23.71 6.81
C TYR A 4 -6.37 -23.10 8.04
N SER A 5 -6.28 -23.89 9.10
CA SER A 5 -5.46 -23.62 10.26
C SER A 5 -4.39 -24.70 10.37
N LYS A 6 -3.42 -24.65 9.47
CA LYS A 6 -2.18 -25.38 9.68
C LYS A 6 -1.04 -24.40 9.51
N GLY A 7 -0.42 -24.12 10.65
CA GLY A 7 0.78 -23.39 10.92
C GLY A 7 1.55 -22.91 9.67
N VAL A 8 1.56 -21.59 9.49
CA VAL A 8 2.60 -20.95 8.68
C VAL A 8 3.92 -21.42 9.32
N PRO A 9 4.79 -22.11 8.59
CA PRO A 9 6.08 -22.50 9.13
C PRO A 9 6.79 -21.23 9.60
N GLN A 10 7.19 -21.25 10.86
CA GLN A 10 8.09 -20.28 11.46
C GLN A 10 9.20 -19.99 10.44
N ALA A 11 9.43 -18.73 10.16
CA ALA A 11 10.27 -18.21 9.11
C ALA A 11 11.54 -19.08 8.87
N ALA A 12 11.46 -19.98 7.93
CA ALA A 12 12.64 -20.38 7.20
C ALA A 12 13.24 -19.08 6.69
N GLN A 13 14.52 -18.82 6.99
CA GLN A 13 15.26 -17.68 6.48
C GLN A 13 14.91 -17.54 5.00
N ARG A 14 14.02 -16.60 4.68
CA ARG A 14 13.61 -16.35 3.30
C ARG A 14 14.86 -15.92 2.59
N ARG A 15 15.37 -16.79 1.76
CA ARG A 15 16.47 -16.48 0.87
C ARG A 15 16.02 -15.30 0.04
N LEU A 16 16.70 -14.16 0.18
CA LEU A 16 16.45 -12.98 -0.63
C LEU A 16 16.48 -13.40 -2.10
N LEU A 17 15.33 -13.25 -2.75
CA LEU A 17 15.22 -13.52 -4.18
C LEU A 17 15.49 -12.22 -4.94
N PRO A 18 16.50 -12.19 -5.82
CA PRO A 18 16.67 -11.02 -6.68
C PRO A 18 15.38 -10.73 -7.47
N PRO A 19 14.99 -9.47 -7.66
CA PRO A 19 15.75 -8.24 -7.37
C PRO A 19 15.51 -7.62 -5.97
N PHE A 20 14.84 -8.32 -5.05
CA PHE A 20 14.54 -7.81 -3.72
C PHE A 20 15.78 -7.74 -2.85
N THR A 21 15.88 -6.66 -2.06
CA THR A 21 16.95 -6.40 -1.09
C THR A 21 16.44 -6.52 0.34
N GLU A 22 17.32 -6.41 1.34
CA GLU A 22 16.92 -6.38 2.76
C GLU A 22 15.95 -5.24 3.06
N GLU A 23 16.16 -4.06 2.49
CA GLU A 23 15.26 -2.91 2.60
C GLU A 23 13.84 -3.24 2.11
N HIS A 24 13.72 -3.93 0.99
CA HIS A 24 12.44 -4.40 0.48
C HIS A 24 11.74 -5.37 1.44
N GLU A 25 12.47 -6.25 2.10
CA GLU A 25 11.90 -7.19 3.08
C GLU A 25 11.53 -6.50 4.40
N GLU A 26 12.24 -5.46 4.80
CA GLU A 26 11.86 -4.59 5.94
C GLU A 26 10.55 -3.85 5.65
N LEU A 27 10.41 -3.29 4.44
CA LEU A 27 9.17 -2.68 3.99
C LEU A 27 8.03 -3.70 3.99
N ARG A 28 8.25 -4.89 3.44
CA ARG A 28 7.27 -5.98 3.43
C ARG A 28 6.80 -6.33 4.84
N THR A 29 7.73 -6.43 5.77
CA THR A 29 7.43 -6.74 7.18
C THR A 29 6.58 -5.65 7.82
N SER A 30 6.90 -4.39 7.57
CA SER A 30 6.16 -3.23 8.08
C SER A 30 4.74 -3.16 7.51
N LEU A 31 4.61 -3.33 6.19
CA LEU A 31 3.32 -3.37 5.50
C LEU A 31 2.45 -4.51 5.99
N ARG A 32 3.01 -5.72 6.09
CA ARG A 32 2.28 -6.89 6.59
C ARG A 32 1.72 -6.67 7.97
N ARG A 33 2.53 -6.16 8.88
CA ARG A 33 2.10 -5.86 10.25
C ARG A 33 0.95 -4.86 10.26
N TRP A 34 1.04 -3.82 9.44
CA TRP A 34 -0.01 -2.83 9.32
C TRP A 34 -1.30 -3.42 8.72
N VAL A 35 -1.21 -4.18 7.64
CA VAL A 35 -2.37 -4.85 7.00
C VAL A 35 -3.05 -5.80 7.98
N GLU A 36 -2.29 -6.62 8.70
CA GLU A 36 -2.82 -7.55 9.69
C GLU A 36 -3.50 -6.85 10.88
N ALA A 37 -3.01 -5.67 11.27
CA ALA A 37 -3.56 -4.92 12.38
C ALA A 37 -4.76 -4.04 12.01
N GLU A 38 -4.69 -3.37 10.85
CA GLU A 38 -5.64 -2.30 10.50
C GLU A 38 -6.67 -2.72 9.44
N LEU A 39 -6.39 -3.71 8.59
CA LEU A 39 -7.29 -4.10 7.51
C LEU A 39 -7.98 -5.44 7.76
N VAL A 40 -7.22 -6.47 8.10
CA VAL A 40 -7.75 -7.84 8.26
C VAL A 40 -8.92 -7.93 9.24
N PRO A 41 -8.90 -7.28 10.42
CA PRO A 41 -10.01 -7.39 11.38
C PRO A 41 -11.33 -6.83 10.87
N HIS A 42 -11.29 -5.95 9.87
CA HIS A 42 -12.47 -5.23 9.35
C HIS A 42 -12.88 -5.70 7.95
N ALA A 43 -12.09 -6.53 7.29
CA ALA A 43 -12.27 -6.90 5.89
C ALA A 43 -13.69 -7.44 5.59
N ASP A 44 -14.17 -8.37 6.40
CA ASP A 44 -15.50 -8.99 6.21
C ASP A 44 -16.65 -7.99 6.41
N GLU A 45 -16.51 -7.05 7.35
CA GLU A 45 -17.49 -6.00 7.59
C GLU A 45 -17.56 -5.06 6.39
N TRP A 46 -16.41 -4.55 5.94
CA TRP A 46 -16.33 -3.63 4.80
C TRP A 46 -16.82 -4.27 3.48
N GLU A 47 -16.56 -5.56 3.27
CA GLU A 47 -17.11 -6.29 2.12
C GLU A 47 -18.66 -6.35 2.16
N ARG A 48 -19.25 -6.61 3.33
CA ARG A 48 -20.70 -6.64 3.49
C ARG A 48 -21.33 -5.26 3.29
N GLU A 49 -20.69 -4.21 3.81
CA GLU A 49 -21.13 -2.83 3.70
C GLU A 49 -20.83 -2.21 2.32
N ARG A 50 -19.97 -2.85 1.52
CA ARG A 50 -19.46 -2.34 0.24
C ARG A 50 -18.81 -0.96 0.38
N TRP A 51 -18.17 -0.73 1.49
CA TRP A 51 -17.55 0.53 1.87
C TRP A 51 -16.43 0.30 2.86
N PHE A 52 -15.37 1.10 2.77
CA PHE A 52 -14.31 1.16 3.78
C PHE A 52 -14.00 2.63 4.13
N PRO A 53 -13.50 2.92 5.34
CA PRO A 53 -13.28 4.29 5.79
C PRO A 53 -12.24 5.04 4.95
N ASN A 54 -12.56 6.27 4.57
CA ASN A 54 -11.63 7.15 3.86
C ASN A 54 -10.39 7.51 4.70
N GLU A 55 -10.49 7.39 6.01
CA GLU A 55 -9.41 7.61 6.99
C GLU A 55 -8.22 6.67 6.79
N LEU A 56 -8.39 5.58 6.05
CA LEU A 56 -7.28 4.71 5.66
C LEU A 56 -6.24 5.45 4.79
N PHE A 57 -6.69 6.39 3.95
CA PHE A 57 -5.77 7.14 3.08
C PHE A 57 -4.83 8.05 3.87
N PRO A 58 -5.29 8.99 4.73
CA PRO A 58 -4.37 9.78 5.54
C PRO A 58 -3.53 8.90 6.47
N ARG A 59 -4.07 7.80 6.99
CA ARG A 59 -3.30 6.87 7.80
C ARG A 59 -2.14 6.22 7.03
N MET A 60 -2.38 5.82 5.79
CA MET A 60 -1.33 5.32 4.90
C MET A 60 -0.34 6.43 4.51
N GLY A 61 -0.83 7.65 4.34
CA GLY A 61 0.00 8.83 4.05
C GLY A 61 0.99 9.12 5.18
N GLU A 62 0.53 9.11 6.44
CA GLU A 62 1.38 9.27 7.62
C GLU A 62 2.49 8.22 7.72
N LEU A 63 2.21 7.00 7.27
CA LEU A 63 3.17 5.90 7.25
C LEU A 63 4.07 5.90 6.00
N GLY A 64 3.85 6.81 5.07
CA GLY A 64 4.59 6.92 3.82
C GLY A 64 4.20 5.90 2.75
N PHE A 65 3.15 5.12 2.95
CA PHE A 65 2.76 4.03 2.04
C PHE A 65 2.11 4.50 0.74
N LEU A 66 1.54 5.71 0.70
CA LEU A 66 0.94 6.26 -0.51
C LEU A 66 1.97 6.84 -1.50
N GLY A 67 3.18 7.11 -1.04
CA GLY A 67 4.22 7.76 -1.83
C GLY A 67 5.51 6.97 -1.97
N LEU A 68 5.48 5.65 -1.86
CA LEU A 68 6.70 4.81 -1.84
C LEU A 68 7.65 5.04 -3.01
N LYS A 69 7.11 5.23 -4.23
CA LYS A 69 7.91 5.37 -5.46
C LYS A 69 8.23 6.80 -5.86
N TYR A 70 7.56 7.79 -5.24
CA TYR A 70 7.73 9.19 -5.64
C TYR A 70 8.93 9.83 -4.95
N GLU A 71 9.46 10.88 -5.58
CA GLU A 71 10.62 11.61 -5.09
C GLU A 71 10.30 12.33 -3.76
N GLU A 72 11.31 12.48 -2.92
CA GLU A 72 11.19 13.14 -1.62
C GLU A 72 10.70 14.59 -1.71
N GLN A 73 11.02 15.29 -2.80
CA GLN A 73 10.54 16.67 -3.04
C GLN A 73 9.02 16.78 -3.10
N TYR A 74 8.30 15.69 -3.41
CA TYR A 74 6.84 15.63 -3.40
C TYR A 74 6.27 14.99 -2.12
N GLY A 75 7.13 14.64 -1.18
CA GLY A 75 6.75 13.93 0.05
C GLY A 75 6.80 12.41 -0.08
N GLY A 76 7.37 11.88 -1.17
CA GLY A 76 7.55 10.45 -1.40
C GLY A 76 8.74 9.87 -0.65
N GLN A 77 8.91 8.55 -0.75
CA GLN A 77 9.98 7.80 -0.08
C GLN A 77 11.20 7.55 -0.99
N GLY A 78 11.19 8.01 -2.25
CA GLY A 78 12.29 7.84 -3.18
C GLY A 78 12.54 6.40 -3.65
N GLY A 79 11.57 5.51 -3.46
CA GLY A 79 11.65 4.12 -3.89
C GLY A 79 11.40 3.93 -5.38
N GLY A 80 10.93 2.75 -5.75
CA GLY A 80 10.63 2.41 -7.13
C GLY A 80 9.47 1.43 -7.24
N TYR A 81 9.25 0.90 -8.44
CA TYR A 81 8.15 -0.03 -8.71
C TYR A 81 8.17 -1.31 -7.88
N LEU A 82 9.34 -1.76 -7.40
CA LEU A 82 9.41 -2.92 -6.52
C LEU A 82 8.76 -2.62 -5.16
N HIS A 83 8.84 -1.39 -4.68
CA HIS A 83 8.16 -0.96 -3.45
C HIS A 83 6.63 -1.01 -3.63
N ASP A 84 6.13 -0.54 -4.77
CA ASP A 84 4.70 -0.63 -5.11
C ASP A 84 4.24 -2.08 -5.28
N ALA A 85 5.06 -2.94 -5.87
CA ALA A 85 4.76 -4.37 -6.01
C ALA A 85 4.60 -5.04 -4.64
N ILE A 86 5.48 -4.74 -3.70
CA ILE A 86 5.40 -5.23 -2.32
C ILE A 86 4.13 -4.72 -1.64
N LEU A 87 3.81 -3.43 -1.81
CA LEU A 87 2.59 -2.86 -1.28
C LEU A 87 1.35 -3.58 -1.82
N ALA A 88 1.28 -3.82 -3.13
CA ALA A 88 0.16 -4.53 -3.75
C ALA A 88 0.03 -5.97 -3.23
N GLU A 89 1.13 -6.69 -3.10
CA GLU A 89 1.14 -8.04 -2.53
C GLU A 89 0.62 -8.08 -1.09
N GLU A 90 1.07 -7.14 -0.25
CA GLU A 90 0.65 -7.12 1.15
C GLU A 90 -0.79 -6.60 1.33
N LEU A 91 -1.23 -5.62 0.53
CA LEU A 91 -2.64 -5.19 0.54
C LEU A 91 -3.59 -6.33 0.14
N ALA A 92 -3.21 -7.15 -0.84
CA ALA A 92 -4.01 -8.30 -1.27
C ALA A 92 -4.22 -9.34 -0.16
N ARG A 93 -3.40 -9.33 0.89
CA ARG A 93 -3.52 -10.23 2.06
C ARG A 93 -4.61 -9.82 3.04
N CYS A 94 -5.21 -8.63 2.88
CA CYS A 94 -6.23 -8.14 3.82
C CYS A 94 -7.53 -8.98 3.82
N GLY A 95 -7.75 -9.79 2.79
CA GLY A 95 -8.94 -10.63 2.65
C GLY A 95 -10.14 -9.93 1.99
N SER A 96 -9.99 -8.65 1.62
CA SER A 96 -11.00 -7.88 0.88
C SER A 96 -10.45 -7.42 -0.46
N GLY A 97 -11.06 -7.91 -1.55
CA GLY A 97 -10.74 -7.47 -2.90
C GLY A 97 -11.10 -6.00 -3.14
N GLY A 98 -12.21 -5.55 -2.55
CA GLY A 98 -12.68 -4.18 -2.65
C GLY A 98 -11.74 -3.18 -1.99
N VAL A 99 -11.25 -3.48 -0.80
CA VAL A 99 -10.28 -2.64 -0.08
C VAL A 99 -8.95 -2.58 -0.83
N ALA A 100 -8.41 -3.74 -1.22
CA ALA A 100 -7.15 -3.81 -1.95
C ALA A 100 -7.23 -3.05 -3.30
N ALA A 101 -8.33 -3.21 -4.04
CA ALA A 101 -8.56 -2.51 -5.30
C ALA A 101 -8.76 -0.99 -5.11
N GLY A 102 -9.51 -0.57 -4.10
CA GLY A 102 -9.77 0.85 -3.83
C GLY A 102 -8.49 1.61 -3.43
N LEU A 103 -7.72 1.06 -2.51
CA LEU A 103 -6.42 1.63 -2.13
C LEU A 103 -5.44 1.58 -3.32
N GLY A 104 -5.40 0.45 -4.03
CA GLY A 104 -4.59 0.27 -5.22
C GLY A 104 -4.91 1.25 -6.33
N ALA A 105 -6.18 1.56 -6.58
CA ALA A 105 -6.59 2.52 -7.60
C ALA A 105 -5.99 3.90 -7.36
N HIS A 106 -5.96 4.37 -6.13
CA HIS A 106 -5.31 5.62 -5.75
C HIS A 106 -3.81 5.62 -6.07
N ILE A 107 -3.12 4.53 -5.69
CA ILE A 107 -1.66 4.43 -5.73
C ILE A 107 -1.14 4.11 -7.15
N THR A 108 -1.85 3.26 -7.89
CA THR A 108 -1.34 2.70 -9.15
C THR A 108 -2.04 3.23 -10.40
N ILE A 109 -3.21 3.84 -10.27
CA ILE A 109 -3.98 4.35 -11.40
C ILE A 109 -4.07 5.88 -11.37
N ALA A 110 -4.51 6.46 -10.26
CA ALA A 110 -4.81 7.89 -10.19
C ALA A 110 -3.55 8.77 -10.11
N THR A 111 -2.61 8.45 -9.24
CA THR A 111 -1.44 9.29 -8.98
C THR A 111 -0.32 9.19 -10.03
N PRO A 112 0.00 8.04 -10.65
CA PRO A 112 1.10 7.93 -11.61
C PRO A 112 0.99 8.82 -12.84
N PRO A 113 -0.18 9.01 -13.48
CA PRO A 113 -0.29 9.92 -14.61
C PRO A 113 0.01 11.38 -14.24
N VAL A 114 -0.43 11.82 -13.07
CA VAL A 114 -0.12 13.17 -12.56
C VAL A 114 1.39 13.33 -12.34
N TRP A 115 2.01 12.34 -11.74
CA TRP A 115 3.44 12.33 -11.53
C TRP A 115 4.24 12.36 -12.84
N LYS A 116 3.86 11.52 -13.80
CA LYS A 116 4.65 11.33 -15.03
C LYS A 116 4.42 12.43 -16.06
N PHE A 117 3.20 12.93 -16.19
CA PHE A 117 2.78 13.83 -17.26
C PHE A 117 2.30 15.20 -16.76
N GLY A 118 2.08 15.36 -15.46
CA GLY A 118 1.65 16.63 -14.88
C GLY A 118 2.74 17.70 -14.93
N THR A 119 2.32 18.96 -15.06
CA THR A 119 3.19 20.11 -14.81
C THR A 119 3.57 20.17 -13.34
N GLU A 120 4.59 20.97 -12.99
CA GLU A 120 4.98 21.13 -11.58
C GLU A 120 3.82 21.67 -10.73
N ASP A 121 3.06 22.63 -11.25
CA ASP A 121 1.86 23.16 -10.57
C ASP A 121 0.82 22.04 -10.34
N GLN A 122 0.58 21.19 -11.32
CA GLN A 122 -0.33 20.05 -11.17
C GLN A 122 0.17 19.02 -10.14
N LYS A 123 1.46 18.76 -10.10
CA LYS A 123 2.04 17.86 -9.10
C LYS A 123 1.89 18.42 -7.69
N GLN A 124 2.19 19.69 -7.49
CA GLN A 124 1.99 20.35 -6.19
C GLN A 124 0.52 20.35 -5.77
N ARG A 125 -0.38 20.56 -6.71
CA ARG A 125 -1.81 20.71 -6.45
C ARG A 125 -2.54 19.39 -6.26
N TYR A 126 -2.09 18.31 -6.92
CA TYR A 126 -2.79 17.03 -6.94
C TYR A 126 -1.96 15.88 -6.39
N LEU A 127 -0.69 15.74 -6.77
CA LEU A 127 0.15 14.63 -6.33
C LEU A 127 0.52 14.74 -4.86
N VAL A 128 1.02 15.88 -4.43
CA VAL A 128 1.46 16.09 -3.04
C VAL A 128 0.35 15.79 -2.03
N PRO A 129 -0.87 16.37 -2.14
CA PRO A 129 -1.94 16.04 -1.21
C PRO A 129 -2.49 14.61 -1.38
N SER A 130 -2.25 13.96 -2.51
CA SER A 130 -2.58 12.53 -2.68
C SER A 130 -1.59 11.62 -1.98
N ILE A 131 -0.32 11.99 -1.90
CA ILE A 131 0.73 11.26 -1.16
C ILE A 131 0.48 11.33 0.36
N THR A 132 -0.05 12.45 0.86
CA THR A 132 -0.41 12.59 2.28
C THR A 132 -1.76 11.96 2.62
N GLY A 133 -2.56 11.62 1.61
CA GLY A 133 -3.92 11.09 1.80
C GLY A 133 -4.98 12.15 2.10
N GLU A 134 -4.64 13.43 2.01
CA GLU A 134 -5.60 14.54 2.15
C GLU A 134 -6.57 14.62 0.97
N ARG A 135 -6.13 14.15 -0.19
CA ARG A 135 -6.94 14.09 -1.41
C ARG A 135 -6.98 12.66 -1.93
N ILE A 136 -8.19 12.21 -2.20
CA ILE A 136 -8.49 10.89 -2.74
C ILE A 136 -9.09 11.04 -4.13
#